data_a3164c08e1df41faa68dd7d29362a932
#
_entry.id   a3164c08e1df41faa68dd7d29362a932
#
_cell.length_a   1.000
_cell.length_b   1.000
_cell.length_c   1.000
_cell.angle_alpha   90.00
_cell.angle_beta   90.00
_cell.angle_gamma   90.00
#
_symmetry.space_group_name_H-M   'P 1'
#
loop_
_entity.id
_entity.type
_entity.pdbx_description
1 polymer ?
#
loop_
_entity_poly.entity_id
_entity_poly.type
_entity_poly.pdbx_seq_one_letter_code
_entity_poly.pdbx_strand_id
1 'polypeptide(L)'
;IQSIGRNCRDDVLVLVETTVPPGTCDQVVKPIIEEELIKRKLTLKNYRLGHSYERVMPGPQYIDSIREFPRVYSGVTEISADAVEEFLKTIIDLSKCDLTRLEHTNATEMAKVLENSYRAMNIAFAVEWSRFAEEAGVDLYAMVNAIRARPTHANLMYPGIGVGGYCLTKDPLLASWARKYHFGSTSDLEVSINGVSV
;
A
#
# COMPACT_ATOMS: atom_id res chain seq x y z
N ILE A 1 13.79 -10.22 8.08
CA ILE A 1 12.86 -11.23 8.64
C ILE A 1 13.61 -12.31 9.39
N GLN A 2 14.63 -12.97 8.82
CA GLN A 2 15.42 -14.00 9.53
C GLN A 2 15.98 -13.52 10.88
N SER A 3 16.51 -12.28 10.93
CA SER A 3 17.03 -11.70 12.17
C SER A 3 15.93 -11.58 13.24
N ILE A 4 14.70 -11.23 12.84
CA ILE A 4 13.55 -11.22 13.75
C ILE A 4 13.30 -12.64 14.28
N GLY A 5 13.12 -13.63 13.40
CA GLY A 5 12.86 -15.01 13.81
C GLY A 5 13.94 -15.60 14.72
N ARG A 6 15.22 -15.26 14.50
CA ARG A 6 16.35 -15.71 15.33
C ARG A 6 16.37 -15.10 16.73
N ASN A 7 15.80 -13.92 16.92
CA ASN A 7 15.99 -13.15 18.17
C ASN A 7 14.69 -12.79 18.88
N CYS A 8 13.53 -12.90 18.25
CA CYS A 8 12.25 -12.55 18.87
C CYS A 8 11.82 -13.57 19.93
N ARG A 9 10.88 -13.15 20.77
CA ARG A 9 10.12 -14.05 21.65
C ARG A 9 9.08 -14.80 20.83
N ASP A 10 8.57 -15.91 21.34
CA ASP A 10 7.54 -16.71 20.68
C ASP A 10 6.12 -16.11 20.81
N ASP A 11 5.96 -15.07 21.62
CA ASP A 11 4.71 -14.31 21.82
C ASP A 11 4.74 -12.93 21.14
N VAL A 12 5.62 -12.71 20.16
CA VAL A 12 5.80 -11.42 19.49
C VAL A 12 4.68 -11.13 18.51
N LEU A 13 4.33 -9.85 18.38
CA LEU A 13 3.63 -9.32 17.22
C LEU A 13 4.65 -8.81 16.21
N VAL A 14 4.64 -9.37 15.01
CA VAL A 14 5.37 -8.87 13.83
C VAL A 14 4.38 -8.16 12.92
N LEU A 15 4.51 -6.84 12.81
CA LEU A 15 3.69 -6.01 11.95
C LEU A 15 4.52 -5.51 10.76
N VAL A 16 4.11 -5.90 9.55
CA VAL A 16 4.71 -5.41 8.32
C VAL A 16 3.97 -4.13 7.91
N GLU A 17 4.67 -3.00 7.93
CA GLU A 17 4.10 -1.70 7.55
C GLU A 17 4.64 -1.14 6.23
N THR A 18 5.69 -1.74 5.71
CA THR A 18 6.29 -1.33 4.44
C THR A 18 5.43 -1.77 3.25
N THR A 19 5.49 -1.01 2.15
CA THR A 19 4.89 -1.44 0.89
C THR A 19 5.63 -2.66 0.35
N VAL A 20 4.92 -3.75 0.22
CA VAL A 20 5.43 -5.05 -0.25
C VAL A 20 4.56 -5.59 -1.39
N PRO A 21 5.09 -6.49 -2.23
CA PRO A 21 4.27 -7.22 -3.20
C PRO A 21 3.15 -8.01 -2.50
N PRO A 22 1.91 -8.04 -3.03
CA PRO A 22 0.86 -8.90 -2.51
C PRO A 22 1.31 -10.37 -2.37
N GLY A 23 0.99 -11.00 -1.25
CA GLY A 23 1.43 -12.36 -0.91
C GLY A 23 2.72 -12.42 -0.08
N THR A 24 3.36 -11.31 0.21
CA THR A 24 4.64 -11.28 0.95
C THR A 24 4.50 -11.83 2.37
N CYS A 25 3.48 -11.46 3.12
CA CYS A 25 3.29 -11.95 4.49
C CYS A 25 3.13 -13.47 4.53
N ASP A 26 2.31 -14.02 3.66
CA ASP A 26 2.02 -15.45 3.65
C ASP A 26 3.14 -16.31 3.05
N GLN A 27 3.76 -15.85 1.95
CA GLN A 27 4.69 -16.66 1.18
C GLN A 27 6.16 -16.43 1.53
N VAL A 28 6.48 -15.31 2.19
CA VAL A 28 7.87 -14.94 2.51
C VAL A 28 8.06 -14.76 4.01
N VAL A 29 7.28 -13.85 4.64
CA VAL A 29 7.51 -13.48 6.04
C VAL A 29 7.19 -14.63 6.97
N LYS A 30 6.00 -15.22 6.84
CA LYS A 30 5.50 -16.31 7.67
C LYS A 30 6.43 -17.53 7.63
N PRO A 31 6.76 -18.11 6.47
CA PRO A 31 7.62 -19.29 6.43
C PRO A 31 9.00 -19.06 7.06
N ILE A 32 9.60 -17.90 6.82
CA ILE A 32 10.93 -17.57 7.36
C ILE A 32 10.90 -17.45 8.90
N ILE A 33 9.87 -16.79 9.45
CA ILE A 33 9.73 -16.67 10.91
C ILE A 33 9.50 -18.06 11.53
N GLU A 34 8.57 -18.82 10.98
CA GLU A 34 8.22 -20.15 11.49
C GLU A 34 9.42 -21.10 11.46
N GLU A 35 10.21 -21.09 10.39
CA GLU A 35 11.44 -21.89 10.29
C GLU A 35 12.44 -21.54 11.39
N GLU A 36 12.67 -20.26 11.65
CA GLU A 36 13.62 -19.83 12.68
C GLU A 36 13.09 -20.11 14.12
N LEU A 37 11.78 -20.00 14.35
CA LEU A 37 11.18 -20.38 15.64
C LEU A 37 11.29 -21.89 15.87
N ILE A 38 11.04 -22.72 14.86
CA ILE A 38 11.20 -24.18 14.92
C ILE A 38 12.66 -24.57 15.24
N LYS A 39 13.64 -23.96 14.57
CA LYS A 39 15.07 -24.17 14.87
C LYS A 39 15.42 -23.89 16.33
N ARG A 40 14.75 -22.93 16.95
CA ARG A 40 14.89 -22.54 18.35
C ARG A 40 14.00 -23.35 19.30
N LYS A 41 13.24 -24.33 18.80
CA LYS A 41 12.29 -25.15 19.57
C LYS A 41 11.21 -24.35 20.29
N LEU A 42 10.80 -23.21 19.69
CA LEU A 42 9.73 -22.36 20.19
C LEU A 42 8.38 -22.75 19.57
N THR A 43 7.29 -22.38 20.23
CA THR A 43 5.95 -22.66 19.74
C THR A 43 5.55 -21.68 18.64
N LEU A 44 4.82 -22.18 17.63
CA LEU A 44 4.23 -21.35 16.59
C LEU A 44 2.84 -20.78 16.97
N LYS A 45 2.32 -21.12 18.16
CA LYS A 45 0.96 -20.75 18.56
C LYS A 45 0.81 -19.30 19.03
N ASN A 46 1.88 -18.75 19.56
CA ASN A 46 1.84 -17.50 20.32
C ASN A 46 2.25 -16.28 19.48
N TYR A 47 3.11 -16.43 18.45
CA TYR A 47 3.49 -15.31 17.62
C TYR A 47 2.30 -14.84 16.77
N ARG A 48 2.30 -13.56 16.47
CA ARG A 48 1.29 -12.91 15.65
C ARG A 48 1.97 -12.23 14.46
N LEU A 49 1.38 -12.34 13.29
CA LEU A 49 1.86 -11.68 12.08
C LEU A 49 0.72 -10.96 11.40
N GLY A 50 0.92 -9.71 11.06
CA GLY A 50 -0.04 -8.91 10.33
C GLY A 50 0.59 -7.90 9.39
N HIS A 51 -0.25 -7.24 8.63
CA HIS A 51 0.10 -6.18 7.70
C HIS A 51 -0.80 -4.96 7.90
N SER A 52 -0.19 -3.77 7.92
CA SER A 52 -0.90 -2.49 7.91
C SER A 52 -0.01 -1.44 7.26
N TYR A 53 -0.35 -1.01 6.07
CA TYR A 53 0.46 0.01 5.41
C TYR A 53 0.22 1.41 5.98
N GLU A 54 1.26 2.20 6.04
CA GLU A 54 1.22 3.60 6.46
C GLU A 54 0.80 4.54 5.31
N ARG A 55 0.29 5.72 5.69
CA ARG A 55 -0.11 6.80 4.77
C ARG A 55 0.59 8.11 5.12
N VAL A 56 1.88 8.03 5.42
CA VAL A 56 2.69 9.17 5.85
C VAL A 56 2.78 10.25 4.77
N MET A 57 2.53 11.48 5.17
CA MET A 57 2.78 12.67 4.36
C MET A 57 4.06 13.36 4.83
N PRO A 58 5.13 13.40 4.01
CA PRO A 58 6.31 14.17 4.35
C PRO A 58 5.98 15.67 4.52
N GLY A 59 6.54 16.29 5.56
CA GLY A 59 6.36 17.71 5.81
C GLY A 59 5.78 18.03 7.19
N PRO A 60 5.17 19.22 7.37
CA PRO A 60 4.70 19.69 8.68
C PRO A 60 3.66 18.78 9.35
N GLN A 61 2.86 18.06 8.56
CA GLN A 61 1.82 17.16 9.04
C GLN A 61 2.28 15.70 9.18
N TYR A 62 3.59 15.46 9.30
CA TYR A 62 4.15 14.10 9.34
C TYR A 62 3.55 13.24 10.43
N ILE A 63 3.54 13.71 11.68
CA ILE A 63 3.01 12.98 12.84
C ILE A 63 1.48 12.85 12.75
N ASP A 64 0.79 13.93 12.37
CA ASP A 64 -0.66 13.93 12.26
C ASP A 64 -1.12 12.93 11.18
N SER A 65 -0.40 12.82 10.05
CA SER A 65 -0.70 11.83 9.02
C SER A 65 -0.54 10.37 9.48
N ILE A 66 0.36 10.11 10.44
CA ILE A 66 0.48 8.78 11.06
C ILE A 66 -0.72 8.48 11.95
N ARG A 67 -1.15 9.46 12.74
CA ARG A 67 -2.14 9.29 13.82
C ARG A 67 -3.58 9.49 13.39
N GLU A 68 -3.83 10.31 12.37
CA GLU A 68 -5.16 10.84 12.04
C GLU A 68 -5.68 10.39 10.67
N PHE A 69 -4.90 9.62 9.91
CA PHE A 69 -5.37 9.06 8.64
C PHE A 69 -5.93 7.66 8.84
N PRO A 70 -7.03 7.33 8.12
CA PRO A 70 -7.61 6.00 8.17
C PRO A 70 -6.55 4.92 7.89
N ARG A 71 -6.54 3.89 8.73
CA ARG A 71 -5.64 2.75 8.57
C ARG A 71 -6.39 1.51 8.14
N VAL A 72 -5.74 0.75 7.28
CA VAL A 72 -6.23 -0.56 6.85
C VAL A 72 -5.26 -1.62 7.37
N TYR A 73 -5.78 -2.68 7.97
CA TYR A 73 -4.98 -3.72 8.58
C TYR A 73 -5.57 -5.11 8.39
N SER A 74 -4.75 -6.13 8.61
CA SER A 74 -5.13 -7.53 8.58
C SER A 74 -4.12 -8.39 9.36
N GLY A 75 -4.48 -9.62 9.61
CA GLY A 75 -3.60 -10.64 10.18
C GLY A 75 -3.59 -11.92 9.35
N VAL A 76 -2.56 -12.74 9.49
CA VAL A 76 -2.50 -14.08 8.89
C VAL A 76 -3.48 -15.05 9.57
N THR A 77 -3.99 -14.68 10.74
CA THR A 77 -5.08 -15.35 11.47
C THR A 77 -5.95 -14.29 12.14
N GLU A 78 -7.17 -14.67 12.55
CA GLU A 78 -8.07 -13.80 13.33
C GLU A 78 -7.36 -13.22 14.58
N ILE A 79 -6.70 -14.09 15.36
CA ILE A 79 -5.98 -13.67 16.57
C ILE A 79 -4.82 -12.70 16.21
N SER A 80 -4.17 -12.88 15.08
CA SER A 80 -3.15 -11.93 14.62
C SER A 80 -3.75 -10.60 14.25
N ALA A 81 -4.91 -10.59 13.59
CA ALA A 81 -5.61 -9.35 13.24
C ALA A 81 -6.08 -8.59 14.49
N ASP A 82 -6.59 -9.31 15.52
CA ASP A 82 -6.97 -8.72 16.80
C ASP A 82 -5.75 -8.05 17.48
N ALA A 83 -4.61 -8.72 17.50
CA ALA A 83 -3.38 -8.16 18.07
C ALA A 83 -2.88 -6.93 17.30
N VAL A 84 -2.99 -6.92 15.97
CA VAL A 84 -2.69 -5.74 15.16
C VAL A 84 -3.63 -4.58 15.49
N GLU A 85 -4.92 -4.86 15.62
CA GLU A 85 -5.92 -3.85 15.97
C GLU A 85 -5.64 -3.21 17.32
N GLU A 86 -5.38 -4.03 18.34
CA GLU A 86 -5.04 -3.54 19.67
C GLU A 86 -3.79 -2.66 19.66
N PHE A 87 -2.76 -3.07 18.92
CA PHE A 87 -1.56 -2.27 18.75
C PHE A 87 -1.85 -0.94 18.06
N LEU A 88 -2.57 -0.96 16.93
CA LEU A 88 -2.88 0.26 16.17
C LEU A 88 -3.74 1.24 16.96
N LYS A 89 -4.66 0.78 17.81
CA LYS A 89 -5.45 1.62 18.74
C LYS A 89 -4.59 2.42 19.72
N THR A 90 -3.35 2.00 19.97
CA THR A 90 -2.42 2.78 20.83
C THR A 90 -1.78 3.96 20.11
N ILE A 91 -1.82 3.98 18.77
CA ILE A 91 -1.14 4.97 17.92
C ILE A 91 -2.15 5.87 17.23
N ILE A 92 -3.22 5.29 16.68
CA ILE A 92 -4.19 5.97 15.83
C ILE A 92 -5.23 6.71 16.68
N ASP A 93 -5.52 7.94 16.30
CA ASP A 93 -6.58 8.74 16.93
C ASP A 93 -7.94 8.38 16.34
N LEU A 94 -8.62 7.45 16.98
CA LEU A 94 -9.94 6.97 16.56
C LEU A 94 -11.06 8.01 16.67
N SER A 95 -10.80 9.17 17.27
CA SER A 95 -11.76 10.28 17.22
C SER A 95 -11.76 11.01 15.88
N LYS A 96 -10.73 10.81 15.06
CA LYS A 96 -10.52 11.49 13.77
C LYS A 96 -10.60 10.58 12.57
N CYS A 97 -10.31 9.29 12.74
CA CYS A 97 -10.29 8.34 11.62
C CYS A 97 -10.60 6.91 12.06
N ASP A 98 -10.88 6.06 11.10
CA ASP A 98 -11.25 4.67 11.32
C ASP A 98 -10.08 3.70 11.08
N LEU A 99 -10.14 2.56 11.78
CA LEU A 99 -9.39 1.35 11.46
C LEU A 99 -10.29 0.41 10.65
N THR A 100 -9.82 0.03 9.46
CA THR A 100 -10.54 -0.90 8.58
C THR A 100 -9.83 -2.24 8.55
N ARG A 101 -10.46 -3.28 9.06
CA ARG A 101 -9.96 -4.66 8.97
C ARG A 101 -10.31 -5.25 7.62
N LEU A 102 -9.33 -5.83 6.94
CA LEU A 102 -9.55 -6.69 5.77
C LEU A 102 -9.29 -8.14 6.14
N GLU A 103 -9.88 -9.04 5.36
CA GLU A 103 -9.93 -10.47 5.66
C GLU A 103 -8.54 -11.12 5.67
N HIS A 104 -7.66 -10.73 4.72
CA HIS A 104 -6.35 -11.35 4.52
C HIS A 104 -5.23 -10.33 4.35
N THR A 105 -4.00 -10.72 4.69
CA THR A 105 -2.80 -9.87 4.45
C THR A 105 -2.61 -9.54 2.98
N ASN A 106 -2.93 -10.46 2.06
CA ASN A 106 -2.91 -10.18 0.62
C ASN A 106 -3.80 -9.00 0.23
N ALA A 107 -4.96 -8.85 0.90
CA ALA A 107 -5.88 -7.74 0.61
C ALA A 107 -5.30 -6.40 1.04
N THR A 108 -4.68 -6.31 2.21
CA THR A 108 -4.04 -5.06 2.68
C THR A 108 -2.77 -4.73 1.90
N GLU A 109 -1.96 -5.71 1.53
CA GLU A 109 -0.79 -5.55 0.67
C GLU A 109 -1.21 -5.05 -0.72
N MET A 110 -2.25 -5.66 -1.31
CA MET A 110 -2.80 -5.25 -2.61
C MET A 110 -3.42 -3.86 -2.55
N ALA A 111 -4.14 -3.51 -1.47
CA ALA A 111 -4.76 -2.20 -1.31
C ALA A 111 -3.73 -1.06 -1.38
N LYS A 112 -2.55 -1.23 -0.76
CA LYS A 112 -1.46 -0.25 -0.85
C LYS A 112 -0.94 -0.06 -2.27
N VAL A 113 -0.69 -1.16 -2.96
CA VAL A 113 -0.18 -1.13 -4.34
C VAL A 113 -1.22 -0.55 -5.28
N LEU A 114 -2.50 -0.91 -5.11
CA LEU A 114 -3.63 -0.38 -5.88
C LEU A 114 -3.77 1.14 -5.69
N GLU A 115 -3.72 1.63 -4.44
CA GLU A 115 -3.81 3.06 -4.12
C GLU A 115 -2.73 3.87 -4.84
N ASN A 116 -1.48 3.41 -4.80
CA ASN A 116 -0.37 4.08 -5.46
C ASN A 116 -0.44 3.98 -7.00
N SER A 117 -0.89 2.84 -7.53
CA SER A 117 -1.11 2.66 -8.97
C SER A 117 -2.22 3.59 -9.47
N TYR A 118 -3.33 3.70 -8.75
CA TYR A 118 -4.40 4.64 -9.06
C TYR A 118 -3.89 6.09 -9.11
N ARG A 119 -3.09 6.49 -8.14
CA ARG A 119 -2.50 7.83 -8.11
C ARG A 119 -1.56 8.07 -9.29
N ALA A 120 -0.69 7.10 -9.62
CA ALA A 120 0.21 7.17 -10.76
C ALA A 120 -0.56 7.33 -12.08
N MET A 121 -1.62 6.53 -12.28
CA MET A 121 -2.49 6.63 -13.46
C MET A 121 -3.18 7.99 -13.58
N ASN A 122 -3.68 8.56 -12.48
CA ASN A 122 -4.31 9.88 -12.51
C ASN A 122 -3.32 10.98 -12.91
N ILE A 123 -2.07 10.91 -12.44
CA ILE A 123 -1.02 11.86 -12.84
C ILE A 123 -0.70 11.68 -14.33
N ALA A 124 -0.50 10.44 -14.77
CA ALA A 124 -0.20 10.13 -16.17
C ALA A 124 -1.33 10.60 -17.11
N PHE A 125 -2.57 10.36 -16.72
CA PHE A 125 -3.75 10.84 -17.46
C PHE A 125 -3.72 12.36 -17.64
N ALA A 126 -3.49 13.12 -16.57
CA ALA A 126 -3.41 14.58 -16.65
C ALA A 126 -2.27 15.07 -17.55
N VAL A 127 -1.12 14.37 -17.54
CA VAL A 127 0.03 14.69 -18.41
C VAL A 127 -0.28 14.43 -19.88
N GLU A 128 -0.94 13.33 -20.22
CA GLU A 128 -1.35 13.08 -21.62
C GLU A 128 -2.31 14.13 -22.14
N TRP A 129 -3.29 14.53 -21.31
CA TRP A 129 -4.23 15.59 -21.67
C TRP A 129 -3.57 16.98 -21.78
N SER A 130 -2.45 17.22 -21.07
CA SER A 130 -1.73 18.51 -21.19
C SER A 130 -1.13 18.70 -22.60
N ARG A 131 -0.62 17.62 -23.19
CA ARG A 131 -0.09 17.68 -24.56
C ARG A 131 -1.17 18.06 -25.59
N PHE A 132 -2.32 17.41 -25.48
CA PHE A 132 -3.44 17.71 -26.34
C PHE A 132 -3.99 19.14 -26.12
N ALA A 133 -4.04 19.60 -24.88
CA ALA A 133 -4.47 20.96 -24.57
C ALA A 133 -3.50 22.01 -25.13
N GLU A 134 -2.18 21.76 -25.07
CA GLU A 134 -1.15 22.60 -25.71
C GLU A 134 -1.35 22.70 -27.22
N GLU A 135 -1.55 21.56 -27.90
CA GLU A 135 -1.81 21.51 -29.34
C GLU A 135 -3.10 22.26 -29.72
N ALA A 136 -4.12 22.21 -28.88
CA ALA A 136 -5.39 22.89 -29.08
C ALA A 136 -5.39 24.38 -28.66
N GLY A 137 -4.31 24.85 -28.03
CA GLY A 137 -4.22 26.21 -27.47
C GLY A 137 -5.16 26.47 -26.29
N VAL A 138 -5.43 25.43 -25.47
CA VAL A 138 -6.38 25.49 -24.34
C VAL A 138 -5.63 25.42 -23.00
N ASP A 139 -6.09 26.22 -22.04
CA ASP A 139 -5.58 26.15 -20.65
C ASP A 139 -6.14 24.94 -19.90
N LEU A 140 -5.33 23.87 -19.78
CA LEU A 140 -5.73 22.68 -19.06
C LEU A 140 -5.93 22.93 -17.56
N TYR A 141 -5.20 23.87 -16.92
CA TYR A 141 -5.41 24.18 -15.51
C TYR A 141 -6.80 24.75 -15.25
N ALA A 142 -7.25 25.65 -16.10
CA ALA A 142 -8.62 26.20 -16.05
C ALA A 142 -9.66 25.09 -16.24
N MET A 143 -9.44 24.18 -17.20
CA MET A 143 -10.33 23.02 -17.42
C MET A 143 -10.37 22.09 -16.21
N VAL A 144 -9.22 21.72 -15.65
CA VAL A 144 -9.13 20.86 -14.45
C VAL A 144 -9.87 21.50 -13.28
N ASN A 145 -9.71 22.82 -13.06
CA ASN A 145 -10.43 23.53 -12.01
C ASN A 145 -11.95 23.46 -12.21
N ALA A 146 -12.43 23.65 -13.42
CA ALA A 146 -13.85 23.56 -13.74
C ALA A 146 -14.40 22.13 -13.51
N ILE A 147 -13.67 21.10 -13.89
CA ILE A 147 -14.05 19.70 -13.68
C ILE A 147 -14.06 19.35 -12.18
N ARG A 148 -13.07 19.78 -11.43
CA ARG A 148 -12.94 19.53 -9.97
C ARG A 148 -14.04 20.19 -9.13
N ALA A 149 -14.76 21.16 -9.68
CA ALA A 149 -15.94 21.74 -9.03
C ALA A 149 -17.05 20.71 -8.81
N ARG A 150 -17.08 19.64 -9.61
CA ARG A 150 -17.97 18.51 -9.38
C ARG A 150 -17.40 17.58 -8.30
N PRO A 151 -18.13 17.32 -7.18
CA PRO A 151 -17.61 16.53 -6.06
C PRO A 151 -17.02 15.16 -6.43
N THR A 152 -17.65 14.47 -7.40
CA THR A 152 -17.20 13.13 -7.87
C THR A 152 -15.90 13.18 -8.68
N HIS A 153 -15.40 14.35 -9.06
CA HIS A 153 -14.20 14.57 -9.85
C HIS A 153 -13.16 15.46 -9.12
N ALA A 154 -13.38 15.75 -7.85
CA ALA A 154 -12.51 16.61 -7.06
C ALA A 154 -11.07 16.08 -6.92
N ASN A 155 -10.85 14.79 -7.18
CA ASN A 155 -9.55 14.13 -7.12
C ASN A 155 -8.78 14.11 -8.45
N LEU A 156 -9.30 14.72 -9.53
CA LEU A 156 -8.55 14.85 -10.78
C LEU A 156 -7.24 15.60 -10.53
N MET A 157 -6.12 15.04 -10.96
CA MET A 157 -4.79 15.61 -10.75
C MET A 157 -4.52 16.76 -11.72
N TYR A 158 -3.66 17.69 -11.30
CA TYR A 158 -3.14 18.72 -12.19
C TYR A 158 -2.01 18.16 -13.06
N PRO A 159 -1.81 18.66 -14.28
CA PRO A 159 -0.68 18.29 -15.10
C PRO A 159 0.64 18.72 -14.45
N GLY A 160 1.70 17.98 -14.74
CA GLY A 160 3.06 18.23 -14.30
C GLY A 160 4.06 17.58 -15.24
N ILE A 161 5.27 17.37 -14.77
CA ILE A 161 6.36 16.79 -15.59
C ILE A 161 6.27 15.24 -15.70
N GLY A 162 5.23 14.62 -15.22
CA GLY A 162 5.01 13.18 -15.27
C GLY A 162 4.93 12.52 -13.89
N VAL A 163 4.83 11.19 -13.91
CA VAL A 163 4.88 10.38 -12.69
C VAL A 163 6.32 10.32 -12.19
N GLY A 164 6.53 10.70 -10.94
CA GLY A 164 7.85 10.71 -10.31
C GLY A 164 7.79 10.23 -8.86
N GLY A 165 8.94 10.33 -8.20
CA GLY A 165 9.10 9.91 -6.82
C GLY A 165 9.38 8.42 -6.67
N TYR A 166 9.77 8.01 -5.46
CA TYR A 166 10.20 6.64 -5.18
C TYR A 166 9.04 5.64 -5.23
N CYS A 167 7.89 6.00 -4.67
CA CYS A 167 6.77 5.06 -4.52
C CYS A 167 6.01 4.83 -5.84
N LEU A 168 5.60 5.91 -6.52
CA LEU A 168 4.71 5.80 -7.67
C LEU A 168 5.37 5.17 -8.89
N THR A 169 6.69 5.19 -8.98
CA THR A 169 7.45 4.59 -10.10
C THR A 169 7.70 3.09 -9.93
N LYS A 170 7.63 2.55 -8.69
CA LYS A 170 7.90 1.13 -8.43
C LYS A 170 6.69 0.32 -7.99
N ASP A 171 5.75 0.93 -7.23
CA ASP A 171 4.68 0.17 -6.60
C ASP A 171 3.73 -0.51 -7.62
N PRO A 172 3.39 0.09 -8.76
CA PRO A 172 2.65 -0.63 -9.80
C PRO A 172 3.36 -1.89 -10.29
N LEU A 173 4.70 -1.87 -10.36
CA LEU A 173 5.49 -3.03 -10.77
C LEU A 173 5.45 -4.17 -9.75
N LEU A 174 5.26 -3.86 -8.46
CA LEU A 174 5.08 -4.87 -7.41
C LEU A 174 3.82 -5.71 -7.64
N ALA A 175 2.75 -5.12 -8.19
CA ALA A 175 1.54 -5.86 -8.54
C ALA A 175 1.79 -6.87 -9.66
N SER A 176 2.42 -6.43 -10.76
CA SER A 176 2.77 -7.31 -11.88
C SER A 176 3.72 -8.42 -11.45
N TRP A 177 4.72 -8.09 -10.64
CA TRP A 177 5.65 -9.06 -10.09
C TRP A 177 4.96 -10.10 -9.21
N ALA A 178 4.12 -9.67 -8.26
CA ALA A 178 3.38 -10.58 -7.38
C ALA A 178 2.43 -11.49 -8.16
N ARG A 179 1.72 -10.94 -9.15
CA ARG A 179 0.82 -11.71 -10.00
C ARG A 179 1.54 -12.87 -10.67
N LYS A 180 2.76 -12.65 -11.15
CA LYS A 180 3.57 -13.67 -11.81
C LYS A 180 4.18 -14.65 -10.83
N TYR A 181 4.83 -14.16 -9.77
CA TYR A 181 5.70 -14.99 -8.92
C TYR A 181 5.00 -15.51 -7.65
N HIS A 182 4.02 -14.79 -7.11
CA HIS A 182 3.26 -15.24 -5.96
C HIS A 182 1.98 -15.98 -6.33
N PHE A 183 1.31 -15.56 -7.41
CA PHE A 183 0.00 -16.12 -7.79
C PHE A 183 0.04 -16.95 -9.07
N GLY A 184 1.22 -17.11 -9.70
CA GLY A 184 1.42 -18.01 -10.84
C GLY A 184 0.65 -17.63 -12.11
N SER A 185 0.22 -16.37 -12.25
CA SER A 185 -0.48 -15.91 -13.44
C SER A 185 0.49 -15.80 -14.64
N THR A 186 0.08 -16.28 -15.79
CA THR A 186 0.84 -16.15 -17.04
C THR A 186 0.56 -14.87 -17.81
N SER A 187 -0.49 -14.13 -17.43
CA SER A 187 -0.84 -12.85 -18.06
C SER A 187 -0.27 -11.69 -17.23
N ASP A 188 0.31 -10.72 -17.92
CA ASP A 188 0.80 -9.49 -17.29
C ASP A 188 -0.36 -8.61 -16.82
N LEU A 189 -0.16 -7.88 -15.73
CA LEU A 189 -1.03 -6.79 -15.34
C LEU A 189 -0.56 -5.57 -16.11
N GLU A 190 -1.24 -5.26 -17.20
CA GLU A 190 -0.94 -4.05 -17.96
C GLU A 190 -1.38 -2.83 -17.13
N VAL A 191 -0.41 -2.12 -16.60
CA VAL A 191 -0.62 -0.81 -16.00
C VAL A 191 -0.05 0.22 -16.97
N SER A 192 -0.93 0.96 -17.61
CA SER A 192 -0.49 2.07 -18.46
C SER A 192 -0.03 3.24 -17.58
N ILE A 193 1.26 3.55 -17.65
CA ILE A 193 1.83 4.74 -17.02
C ILE A 193 2.40 5.60 -18.15
N ASN A 194 1.95 6.86 -18.26
CA ASN A 194 2.33 7.79 -19.33
C ASN A 194 2.05 7.23 -20.75
N GLY A 195 0.94 6.52 -20.93
CA GLY A 195 0.58 5.94 -22.23
C GLY A 195 1.46 4.75 -22.68
N VAL A 196 2.37 4.31 -21.81
CA VAL A 196 3.20 3.11 -22.04
C VAL A 196 2.66 1.98 -21.19
N SER A 197 2.30 0.86 -21.83
CA SER A 197 2.01 -0.40 -21.14
C SER A 197 3.30 -0.93 -20.52
N VAL A 198 3.27 -1.21 -19.20
CA VAL A 198 4.38 -1.79 -18.46
C VAL A 198 4.01 -3.20 -18.01
#